data_723b5617399915fdc9f42d6e0fe1fb27
#
_entry.id   723b5617399915fdc9f42d6e0fe1fb27
#
_cell.length_a   1.000
_cell.length_b   1.000
_cell.length_c   1.000
_cell.angle_alpha   90.00
_cell.angle_beta   90.00
_cell.angle_gamma   90.00
#
_symmetry.space_group_name_H-M   'P 1'
#
loop_
_entity.id
_entity.type
_entity.pdbx_description
1 polymer ?
#
loop_
_entity_poly.entity_id
_entity_poly.type
_entity_poly.pdbx_seq_one_letter_code
_entity_poly.pdbx_strand_id
1 'polypeptide(L)'
;MKTYKDLGNFNNWSEIEKNQFSISVIKGLVMDATRQANSGHPGGPMSCADFAYVLYQDHLNFDPNNPNWFNRDRFILSGGHMSMLQYSLLLFIGWLEMDDIKNFRQFGSRTPGHPEVEIPGVECTTCLLYTSPSPRDAHESRMPSSA
;
A
#
# COMPACT_ATOMS: atom_id res chain seq x y z
N MET A 1 -17.49 -18.76 5.35
CA MET A 1 -16.29 -17.93 5.22
C MET A 1 -15.12 -18.67 5.85
N LYS A 2 -14.00 -18.82 5.15
CA LYS A 2 -12.78 -19.45 5.67
C LYS A 2 -12.12 -18.56 6.71
N THR A 3 -11.46 -19.16 7.69
CA THR A 3 -10.79 -18.47 8.80
C THR A 3 -9.35 -18.96 8.94
N TYR A 4 -8.57 -18.33 9.82
CA TYR A 4 -7.21 -18.77 10.13
C TYR A 4 -7.14 -20.24 10.63
N LYS A 5 -8.23 -20.80 11.16
CA LYS A 5 -8.29 -22.20 11.59
C LYS A 5 -8.29 -23.18 10.42
N ASP A 6 -8.66 -22.71 9.24
CA ASP A 6 -8.75 -23.51 8.02
C ASP A 6 -7.45 -23.47 7.20
N LEU A 7 -6.42 -22.69 7.61
CA LEU A 7 -5.18 -22.49 6.87
C LEU A 7 -4.41 -23.77 6.57
N GLY A 8 -4.54 -24.81 7.40
CA GLY A 8 -3.93 -26.12 7.13
C GLY A 8 -4.38 -26.75 5.81
N ASN A 9 -5.52 -26.32 5.28
CA ASN A 9 -6.08 -26.78 4.00
C ASN A 9 -6.08 -25.72 2.91
N PHE A 10 -5.29 -24.65 3.04
CA PHE A 10 -5.28 -23.50 2.14
C PHE A 10 -5.11 -23.87 0.66
N ASN A 11 -4.27 -24.88 0.38
CA ASN A 11 -4.04 -25.35 -0.98
C ASN A 11 -5.29 -25.93 -1.65
N ASN A 12 -6.25 -26.39 -0.86
CA ASN A 12 -7.51 -26.96 -1.33
C ASN A 12 -8.65 -25.93 -1.43
N TRP A 13 -8.38 -24.66 -1.10
CA TRP A 13 -9.38 -23.63 -1.21
C TRP A 13 -9.57 -23.23 -2.68
N SER A 14 -10.79 -22.86 -3.04
CA SER A 14 -11.04 -22.22 -4.33
C SER A 14 -10.33 -20.88 -4.43
N GLU A 15 -10.05 -20.42 -5.64
CA GLU A 15 -9.43 -19.11 -5.86
C GLU A 15 -10.26 -17.97 -5.25
N ILE A 16 -11.59 -18.06 -5.31
CA ILE A 16 -12.48 -17.07 -4.68
C ILE A 16 -12.26 -17.04 -3.17
N GLU A 17 -12.14 -18.19 -2.50
CA GLU A 17 -11.91 -18.25 -1.06
C GLU A 17 -10.53 -17.71 -0.69
N LYS A 18 -9.49 -18.03 -1.47
CA LYS A 18 -8.14 -17.49 -1.28
C LYS A 18 -8.13 -15.98 -1.41
N ASN A 19 -8.75 -15.44 -2.47
CA ASN A 19 -8.80 -14.01 -2.71
C ASN A 19 -9.55 -13.27 -1.59
N GLN A 20 -10.72 -13.77 -1.20
CA GLN A 20 -11.49 -13.18 -0.09
C GLN A 20 -10.71 -13.19 1.23
N PHE A 21 -9.99 -14.26 1.50
CA PHE A 21 -9.17 -14.37 2.71
C PHE A 21 -8.00 -13.38 2.65
N SER A 22 -7.26 -13.31 1.55
CA SER A 22 -6.14 -12.39 1.36
C SER A 22 -6.57 -10.92 1.51
N ILE A 23 -7.68 -10.54 0.90
CA ILE A 23 -8.26 -9.21 1.05
C ILE A 23 -8.63 -8.92 2.51
N SER A 24 -9.20 -9.91 3.21
CA SER A 24 -9.54 -9.78 4.63
C SER A 24 -8.30 -9.59 5.50
N VAL A 25 -7.20 -10.27 5.17
CA VAL A 25 -5.90 -10.09 5.86
C VAL A 25 -5.35 -8.70 5.60
N ILE A 26 -5.38 -8.20 4.36
CA ILE A 26 -4.96 -6.82 4.05
C ILE A 26 -5.75 -5.81 4.89
N LYS A 27 -7.08 -5.94 4.94
CA LYS A 27 -7.94 -5.08 5.75
C LYS A 27 -7.62 -5.19 7.25
N GLY A 28 -7.33 -6.39 7.74
CA GLY A 28 -6.88 -6.64 9.11
C GLY A 28 -5.57 -5.94 9.44
N LEU A 29 -4.56 -6.07 8.57
CA LEU A 29 -3.27 -5.39 8.73
C LEU A 29 -3.41 -3.87 8.81
N VAL A 30 -4.27 -3.30 7.96
CA VAL A 30 -4.57 -1.86 8.00
C VAL A 30 -5.14 -1.44 9.35
N MET A 31 -6.12 -2.18 9.86
CA MET A 31 -6.75 -1.89 11.16
C MET A 31 -5.75 -2.02 12.30
N ASP A 32 -5.01 -3.11 12.35
CA ASP A 32 -4.08 -3.41 13.45
C ASP A 32 -2.92 -2.43 13.48
N ALA A 33 -2.30 -2.14 12.34
CA ALA A 33 -1.17 -1.21 12.26
C ALA A 33 -1.59 0.23 12.63
N THR A 34 -2.72 0.71 12.12
CA THR A 34 -3.21 2.06 12.45
C THR A 34 -3.62 2.17 13.93
N ARG A 35 -4.19 1.12 14.50
CA ARG A 35 -4.54 1.05 15.91
C ARG A 35 -3.28 1.02 16.79
N GLN A 36 -2.30 0.19 16.45
CA GLN A 36 -1.04 0.10 17.20
C GLN A 36 -0.28 1.41 17.20
N ALA A 37 -0.22 2.08 16.03
CA ALA A 37 0.40 3.40 15.90
C ALA A 37 -0.41 4.51 16.60
N ASN A 38 -1.66 4.24 17.01
CA ASN A 38 -2.64 5.23 17.46
C ASN A 38 -2.73 6.43 16.50
N SER A 39 -2.52 6.17 15.21
CA SER A 39 -2.45 7.18 14.15
C SER A 39 -2.57 6.52 12.79
N GLY A 40 -3.19 7.19 11.83
CA GLY A 40 -3.31 6.70 10.45
C GLY A 40 -4.71 6.88 9.88
N HIS A 41 -4.90 6.41 8.66
CA HIS A 41 -6.13 6.60 7.88
C HIS A 41 -6.62 5.23 7.38
N PRO A 42 -7.43 4.47 8.16
CA PRO A 42 -7.84 3.14 7.75
C PRO A 42 -8.93 3.11 6.67
N GLY A 43 -9.78 4.15 6.59
CA GLY A 43 -10.96 4.16 5.73
C GLY A 43 -10.67 3.96 4.24
N GLY A 44 -9.79 4.78 3.68
CA GLY A 44 -9.35 4.66 2.28
C GLY A 44 -8.71 3.32 1.95
N PRO A 45 -7.71 2.88 2.71
CA PRO A 45 -7.09 1.56 2.54
C PRO A 45 -8.09 0.41 2.55
N MET A 46 -9.03 0.40 3.47
CA MET A 46 -10.05 -0.66 3.55
C MET A 46 -11.00 -0.64 2.36
N SER A 47 -11.39 0.54 1.90
CA SER A 47 -12.29 0.70 0.76
C SER A 47 -11.64 0.28 -0.56
N CYS A 48 -10.34 0.50 -0.70
CA CYS A 48 -9.58 0.20 -1.92
C CYS A 48 -8.91 -1.17 -1.91
N ALA A 49 -8.96 -1.93 -0.82
CA ALA A 49 -8.23 -3.19 -0.66
C ALA A 49 -8.60 -4.23 -1.73
N ASP A 50 -9.89 -4.37 -2.04
CA ASP A 50 -10.38 -5.33 -3.04
C ASP A 50 -9.83 -4.99 -4.43
N PHE A 51 -9.95 -3.75 -4.83
CA PHE A 51 -9.43 -3.27 -6.11
C PHE A 51 -7.91 -3.42 -6.21
N ALA A 52 -7.19 -2.98 -5.19
CA ALA A 52 -5.74 -3.01 -5.18
C ALA A 52 -5.19 -4.44 -5.16
N TYR A 53 -5.85 -5.36 -4.45
CA TYR A 53 -5.49 -6.77 -4.46
C TYR A 53 -5.60 -7.36 -5.88
N VAL A 54 -6.74 -7.16 -6.55
CA VAL A 54 -6.96 -7.65 -7.93
C VAL A 54 -5.93 -7.03 -8.88
N LEU A 55 -5.63 -5.74 -8.74
CA LEU A 55 -4.62 -5.07 -9.55
C LEU A 55 -3.26 -5.75 -9.43
N TYR A 56 -2.81 -6.04 -8.22
CA TYR A 56 -1.52 -6.71 -7.98
C TYR A 56 -1.53 -8.19 -8.38
N GLN A 57 -2.65 -8.88 -8.18
CA GLN A 57 -2.77 -10.31 -8.44
C GLN A 57 -2.86 -10.62 -9.94
N ASP A 58 -3.63 -9.84 -10.69
CA ASP A 58 -4.08 -10.22 -12.01
C ASP A 58 -3.59 -9.29 -13.14
N HIS A 59 -3.13 -8.08 -12.82
CA HIS A 59 -2.86 -7.07 -13.84
C HIS A 59 -1.43 -6.53 -13.84
N LEU A 60 -0.80 -6.34 -12.68
CA LEU A 60 0.56 -5.81 -12.64
C LEU A 60 1.59 -6.88 -12.96
N ASN A 61 2.50 -6.54 -13.87
CA ASN A 61 3.62 -7.38 -14.25
C ASN A 61 4.85 -6.98 -13.42
N PHE A 62 5.26 -7.82 -12.49
CA PHE A 62 6.44 -7.63 -11.64
C PHE A 62 7.07 -8.96 -11.25
N ASP A 63 8.32 -8.93 -10.83
CA ASP A 63 9.05 -10.08 -10.30
C ASP A 63 9.24 -9.89 -8.77
N PRO A 64 8.62 -10.71 -7.92
CA PRO A 64 8.81 -10.63 -6.47
C PRO A 64 10.27 -10.74 -6.02
N ASN A 65 11.11 -11.45 -6.77
CA ASN A 65 12.53 -11.64 -6.46
C ASN A 65 13.42 -10.49 -6.99
N ASN A 66 12.87 -9.62 -7.83
CA ASN A 66 13.63 -8.52 -8.44
C ASN A 66 12.81 -7.22 -8.45
N PRO A 67 12.72 -6.51 -7.32
CA PRO A 67 11.99 -5.24 -7.24
C PRO A 67 12.56 -4.15 -8.15
N ASN A 68 13.80 -4.29 -8.59
CA ASN A 68 14.48 -3.35 -9.48
C ASN A 68 14.36 -3.69 -10.96
N TRP A 69 13.59 -4.71 -11.32
CA TRP A 69 13.42 -5.07 -12.71
C TRP A 69 12.92 -3.87 -13.54
N PHE A 70 13.69 -3.50 -14.55
CA PHE A 70 13.45 -2.28 -15.32
C PHE A 70 12.08 -2.26 -16.00
N ASN A 71 11.63 -3.39 -16.54
CA ASN A 71 10.38 -3.49 -17.31
C ASN A 71 9.16 -3.92 -16.46
N ARG A 72 9.22 -3.80 -15.15
CA ARG A 72 8.06 -4.03 -14.29
C ARG A 72 7.06 -2.89 -14.36
N ASP A 73 5.80 -3.19 -14.12
CA ASP A 73 4.78 -2.17 -13.91
C ASP A 73 5.03 -1.43 -12.59
N ARG A 74 4.64 -0.17 -12.56
CA ARG A 74 4.87 0.72 -11.43
C ARG A 74 3.55 1.21 -10.87
N PHE A 75 3.35 0.95 -9.60
CA PHE A 75 2.18 1.42 -8.87
C PHE A 75 2.51 2.71 -8.11
N ILE A 76 1.71 3.74 -8.34
CA ILE A 76 1.85 5.02 -7.65
C ILE A 76 0.58 5.29 -6.84
N LEU A 77 0.73 5.32 -5.52
CA LEU A 77 -0.36 5.64 -4.61
C LEU A 77 -0.50 7.17 -4.46
N SER A 78 -1.31 7.80 -5.29
CA SER A 78 -1.53 9.26 -5.23
C SER A 78 -2.08 9.72 -3.87
N GLY A 79 -3.01 8.96 -3.30
CA GLY A 79 -3.51 9.21 -1.95
C GLY A 79 -2.55 8.69 -0.88
N GLY A 80 -1.39 9.33 -0.70
CA GLY A 80 -0.32 8.84 0.18
C GLY A 80 -0.73 8.62 1.65
N HIS A 81 -1.80 9.27 2.13
CA HIS A 81 -2.38 8.98 3.44
C HIS A 81 -2.92 7.54 3.55
N MET A 82 -3.16 6.87 2.42
CA MET A 82 -3.55 5.46 2.37
C MET A 82 -2.34 4.49 2.39
N SER A 83 -1.18 4.93 2.86
CA SER A 83 0.10 4.20 2.82
C SER A 83 0.01 2.76 3.30
N MET A 84 -0.80 2.46 4.33
CA MET A 84 -0.98 1.09 4.82
C MET A 84 -1.58 0.14 3.79
N LEU A 85 -2.34 0.62 2.80
CA LEU A 85 -2.76 -0.21 1.67
C LEU A 85 -1.55 -0.70 0.88
N GLN A 86 -0.70 0.23 0.47
CA GLN A 86 0.51 -0.10 -0.29
C GLN A 86 1.46 -0.99 0.51
N TYR A 87 1.70 -0.68 1.79
CA TYR A 87 2.58 -1.49 2.64
C TYR A 87 2.06 -2.91 2.84
N SER A 88 0.76 -3.09 3.00
CA SER A 88 0.16 -4.43 3.08
C SER A 88 0.36 -5.22 1.80
N LEU A 89 0.22 -4.59 0.63
CA LEU A 89 0.48 -5.24 -0.66
C LEU A 89 1.96 -5.58 -0.83
N LEU A 90 2.86 -4.66 -0.47
CA LEU A 90 4.32 -4.91 -0.50
C LEU A 90 4.74 -6.04 0.44
N LEU A 91 4.09 -6.19 1.59
CA LEU A 91 4.27 -7.37 2.45
C LEU A 91 3.84 -8.66 1.76
N PHE A 92 2.68 -8.66 1.07
CA PHE A 92 2.17 -9.85 0.37
C PHE A 92 3.10 -10.32 -0.74
N ILE A 93 3.77 -9.41 -1.45
CA ILE A 93 4.73 -9.77 -2.49
C ILE A 93 6.17 -9.98 -1.98
N GLY A 94 6.39 -9.83 -0.67
CA GLY A 94 7.68 -10.11 -0.03
C GLY A 94 8.71 -8.98 -0.10
N TRP A 95 8.31 -7.75 -0.41
CA TRP A 95 9.21 -6.58 -0.42
C TRP A 95 9.26 -5.85 0.92
N LEU A 96 8.32 -6.11 1.79
CA LEU A 96 8.32 -5.71 3.21
C LEU A 96 8.15 -6.94 4.09
N GLU A 97 8.52 -6.80 5.36
CA GLU A 97 8.37 -7.83 6.38
C GLU A 97 7.29 -7.46 7.40
N MET A 98 6.83 -8.46 8.17
CA MET A 98 5.81 -8.24 9.19
C MET A 98 6.26 -7.23 10.26
N ASP A 99 7.54 -7.18 10.55
CA ASP A 99 8.08 -6.23 11.53
C ASP A 99 8.05 -4.79 11.00
N ASP A 100 8.16 -4.57 9.69
CA ASP A 100 7.93 -3.26 9.09
C ASP A 100 6.49 -2.79 9.34
N ILE A 101 5.51 -3.68 9.17
CA ILE A 101 4.10 -3.38 9.41
C ILE A 101 3.81 -3.06 10.89
N LYS A 102 4.39 -3.84 11.81
CA LYS A 102 4.26 -3.61 13.26
C LYS A 102 4.83 -2.26 13.70
N ASN A 103 5.84 -1.78 12.99
CA ASN A 103 6.50 -0.51 13.26
C ASN A 103 5.95 0.66 12.45
N PHE A 104 4.73 0.53 11.91
CA PHE A 104 4.07 1.60 11.16
C PHE A 104 4.08 2.92 11.94
N ARG A 105 4.55 3.99 11.29
CA ARG A 105 4.67 5.35 11.86
C ARG A 105 5.60 5.46 13.08
N GLN A 106 6.42 4.46 13.36
CA GLN A 106 7.43 4.60 14.41
C GLN A 106 8.68 5.29 13.84
N PHE A 107 9.38 6.03 14.70
CA PHE A 107 10.62 6.70 14.30
C PHE A 107 11.65 5.68 13.78
N GLY A 108 12.22 5.97 12.62
CA GLY A 108 13.22 5.09 11.98
C GLY A 108 12.64 3.82 11.33
N SER A 109 11.31 3.66 11.27
CA SER A 109 10.71 2.52 10.58
C SER A 109 10.71 2.70 9.07
N ARG A 110 10.66 1.58 8.35
CA ARG A 110 10.50 1.54 6.88
C ARG A 110 9.06 1.82 6.41
N THR A 111 8.14 2.05 7.32
CA THR A 111 6.71 2.27 7.01
C THR A 111 6.22 3.60 7.62
N PRO A 112 6.71 4.74 7.11
CA PRO A 112 6.26 6.04 7.55
C PRO A 112 4.78 6.27 7.21
N GLY A 113 4.22 7.38 7.69
CA GLY A 113 2.81 7.71 7.51
C GLY A 113 2.38 7.93 6.06
N HIS A 114 3.31 8.24 5.18
CA HIS A 114 3.14 8.40 3.74
C HIS A 114 4.24 7.62 3.02
N PRO A 115 3.98 7.04 1.83
CA PRO A 115 5.00 6.28 1.12
C PRO A 115 6.22 7.13 0.76
N GLU A 116 7.41 6.60 0.97
CA GLU A 116 8.68 7.25 0.65
C GLU A 116 9.47 6.40 -0.36
N VAL A 117 10.18 7.06 -1.26
CA VAL A 117 10.84 6.42 -2.41
C VAL A 117 11.96 5.44 -2.04
N GLU A 118 12.45 5.49 -0.82
CA GLU A 118 13.47 4.56 -0.30
C GLU A 118 12.93 3.14 -0.05
N ILE A 119 11.61 2.98 -0.06
CA ILE A 119 10.97 1.68 0.17
C ILE A 119 10.88 0.94 -1.16
N PRO A 120 11.35 -0.32 -1.27
CA PRO A 120 11.20 -1.12 -2.48
C PRO A 120 9.74 -1.17 -2.95
N GLY A 121 9.50 -0.83 -4.23
CA GLY A 121 8.15 -0.79 -4.80
C GLY A 121 7.36 0.49 -4.54
N VAL A 122 7.96 1.48 -3.89
CA VAL A 122 7.45 2.84 -3.81
C VAL A 122 8.17 3.71 -4.84
N GLU A 123 7.45 4.17 -5.86
CA GLU A 123 8.02 4.86 -7.01
C GLU A 123 8.27 6.36 -6.75
N CYS A 124 7.47 6.94 -5.89
CA CYS A 124 7.62 8.34 -5.49
C CYS A 124 6.97 8.59 -4.13
N THR A 125 7.51 9.57 -3.42
CA THR A 125 6.88 10.08 -2.21
C THR A 125 5.61 10.84 -2.58
N THR A 126 4.49 10.56 -1.93
CA THR A 126 3.18 11.12 -2.28
C THR A 126 2.48 11.77 -1.09
N CYS A 127 1.42 12.54 -1.38
CA CYS A 127 0.60 13.28 -0.40
C CYS A 127 1.31 14.47 0.27
N LEU A 128 2.57 14.72 -0.02
CA LEU A 128 3.26 15.92 0.46
C LEU A 128 3.28 16.96 -0.63
N LEU A 129 2.87 18.18 -0.29
CA LEU A 129 2.77 19.30 -1.23
C LEU A 129 4.09 19.62 -1.92
N TYR A 130 5.21 19.30 -1.27
CA TYR A 130 6.57 19.57 -1.75
C TYR A 130 7.15 18.45 -2.64
N THR A 131 6.53 17.28 -2.69
CA THR A 131 7.11 16.10 -3.34
C THR A 131 6.26 15.55 -4.47
N SER A 132 4.98 15.92 -4.53
CA SER A 132 4.10 15.54 -5.63
C SER A 132 4.08 16.67 -6.66
N PRO A 133 4.71 16.50 -7.83
CA PRO A 133 4.63 17.51 -8.88
C PRO A 133 3.17 17.74 -9.27
N SER A 134 2.74 18.98 -9.21
CA SER A 134 1.40 19.40 -9.58
C SER A 134 1.50 20.41 -10.75
N PRO A 135 0.54 20.42 -11.67
CA PRO A 135 0.46 21.50 -12.66
C PRO A 135 0.38 22.89 -12.03
N ARG A 136 0.01 22.98 -10.75
CA ARG A 136 0.01 24.23 -9.98
C ARG A 136 1.40 24.64 -9.49
N ASP A 137 2.38 23.76 -9.52
CA ASP A 137 3.77 24.04 -9.16
C ASP A 137 4.53 24.69 -10.33
N ALA A 138 3.95 24.68 -11.53
CA ALA A 138 4.45 25.48 -12.64
C ALA A 138 4.40 26.96 -12.26
N HIS A 139 5.48 27.70 -12.55
CA HIS A 139 5.62 29.14 -12.31
C HIS A 139 4.49 30.01 -12.89
N GLU A 140 3.59 29.42 -13.66
CA GLU A 140 2.48 30.05 -14.34
C GLU A 140 1.11 29.89 -13.65
N SER A 141 1.06 29.20 -12.54
CA SER A 141 -0.14 29.12 -11.70
C SER A 141 -0.35 30.48 -10.98
N ARG A 142 -0.65 31.49 -11.76
CA ARG A 142 -1.17 32.74 -11.23
C ARG A 142 -2.61 32.51 -10.82
N MET A 143 -2.82 32.22 -9.55
CA MET A 143 -4.11 32.54 -8.96
C MET A 143 -4.29 34.04 -9.09
N PRO A 144 -5.38 34.55 -9.69
CA PRO A 144 -5.68 35.96 -9.60
C PRO A 144 -5.73 36.29 -8.12
N SER A 145 -4.88 37.21 -7.67
CA SER A 145 -5.10 37.83 -6.37
C SER A 145 -6.48 38.48 -6.47
N SER A 146 -7.46 37.92 -5.81
CA SER A 146 -8.72 38.61 -5.59
C SER A 146 -8.40 39.87 -4.81
N ALA A 147 -8.48 40.97 -5.48
CA ALA A 147 -8.56 42.27 -4.85
C ALA A 147 -9.83 42.37 -4.02
#